data_a2f5d500bbcd80e55040ac49fe980804
#
_entry.id   a2f5d500bbcd80e55040ac49fe980804
#
_cell.length_a   1.000
_cell.length_b   1.000
_cell.length_c   1.000
_cell.angle_alpha   90.00
_cell.angle_beta   90.00
_cell.angle_gamma   90.00
#
_symmetry.space_group_name_H-M   'P 1'
#
loop_
_entity.id
_entity.type
_entity.pdbx_description
1 polymer ?
#
loop_
_entity_poly.entity_id
_entity_poly.type
_entity_poly.pdbx_seq_one_letter_code
_entity_poly.pdbx_strand_id
1 'polypeptide(L)'
;MRKTFCLLFIFSVFFAENLRAKINIGILKGMDSIPFAFLYSDAQENQKKLENPEVSELSYVSEEVKDSSEDQSVQPEEKYSFSFFETPLELFSKMKAGYIDASIISSESAEKLVKKSNGQVCVCASVTSIDFKIVTRRKGNISFSDLIGNKVYVAGEGLAHSVFRALLAKNSVPVEEGSAGVEIVVKKSQAELVTEFLSKNADYVLVSEPALSDIFNRSKNARVAIDIQEQYETVFGYGKKLPRSVLVVRRDLAEGSPKEFKNFLADVEFSVQRASRKPRGAAGIAAKNDFGVNKRISAQAIAGTKFNFYTMPLD
;
A
#
# COMPACT_ATOMS: atom_id res chain seq x y z
N MET A 1 54.05 37.55 28.62
CA MET A 1 52.60 37.57 28.30
C MET A 1 52.34 36.91 26.96
N ARG A 2 52.07 35.63 26.95
CA ARG A 2 51.57 34.83 25.75
C ARG A 2 51.47 33.39 26.22
N LYS A 3 50.32 32.98 26.65
CA LYS A 3 49.87 31.55 26.77
C LYS A 3 48.52 31.56 27.50
N THR A 4 47.42 31.82 26.79
CA THR A 4 46.07 31.44 27.23
C THR A 4 45.11 31.73 26.09
N PHE A 5 45.16 30.93 25.02
CA PHE A 5 44.10 30.98 23.96
C PHE A 5 44.19 29.70 23.12
N CYS A 6 43.96 28.55 23.75
CA CYS A 6 43.86 27.30 23.00
C CYS A 6 43.15 26.19 23.80
N LEU A 7 41.98 26.51 24.42
CA LEU A 7 41.23 25.49 25.17
C LEU A 7 39.69 25.69 25.11
N LEU A 8 39.19 26.30 24.04
CA LEU A 8 37.74 26.54 23.90
C LEU A 8 37.16 26.06 22.57
N PHE A 9 37.88 25.21 21.82
CA PHE A 9 37.42 24.75 20.51
C PHE A 9 37.20 23.23 20.41
N ILE A 10 37.33 22.47 21.52
CA ILE A 10 37.17 20.99 21.52
C ILE A 10 35.83 20.54 22.11
N PHE A 11 35.00 21.44 22.65
CA PHE A 11 33.72 21.05 23.29
C PHE A 11 32.48 21.18 22.41
N SER A 12 32.61 21.61 21.17
CA SER A 12 31.45 21.79 20.26
C SER A 12 31.27 20.68 19.22
N VAL A 13 32.10 19.64 19.20
CA VAL A 13 32.01 18.54 18.23
C VAL A 13 31.31 17.30 18.79
N PHE A 14 31.09 17.22 20.11
CA PHE A 14 30.49 15.99 20.72
C PHE A 14 29.00 16.04 21.01
N PHE A 15 28.27 17.07 20.56
CA PHE A 15 26.82 17.17 20.77
C PHE A 15 25.99 17.08 19.47
N ALA A 16 26.58 16.65 18.36
CA ALA A 16 25.88 16.44 17.08
C ALA A 16 25.56 14.97 16.79
N GLU A 17 25.76 14.07 17.75
CA GLU A 17 25.35 12.67 17.63
C GLU A 17 24.02 12.50 18.34
N ASN A 18 22.99 12.16 17.53
CA ASN A 18 21.64 11.69 17.88
C ASN A 18 20.48 12.68 17.84
N LEU A 19 20.42 13.63 16.90
CA LEU A 19 19.12 13.98 16.36
C LEU A 19 18.82 12.98 15.23
N ARG A 20 18.29 11.80 15.57
CA ARG A 20 17.75 10.88 14.58
C ARG A 20 16.67 11.62 13.80
N ALA A 21 16.92 11.83 12.52
CA ALA A 21 15.94 12.46 11.65
C ALA A 21 14.69 11.55 11.61
N LYS A 22 13.57 12.08 12.10
CA LYS A 22 12.26 11.43 12.05
C LYS A 22 11.91 11.12 10.60
N ILE A 23 11.50 9.89 10.30
CA ILE A 23 11.05 9.52 8.95
C ILE A 23 9.64 10.06 8.73
N ASN A 24 9.47 10.90 7.71
CA ASN A 24 8.21 11.53 7.37
C ASN A 24 7.45 10.69 6.34
N ILE A 25 6.33 10.10 6.75
CA ILE A 25 5.53 9.18 5.95
C ILE A 25 4.32 9.90 5.36
N GLY A 26 4.18 9.84 4.05
CA GLY A 26 3.01 10.32 3.34
C GLY A 26 1.93 9.25 3.21
N ILE A 27 0.73 9.54 3.69
CA ILE A 27 -0.46 8.72 3.53
C ILE A 27 -1.29 9.29 2.38
N LEU A 28 -1.24 8.67 1.22
CA LEU A 28 -2.19 8.96 0.15
C LEU A 28 -3.52 8.29 0.50
N LYS A 29 -4.60 9.08 0.67
CA LYS A 29 -5.90 8.55 1.07
C LYS A 29 -6.40 7.49 0.08
N GLY A 30 -6.78 6.33 0.59
CA GLY A 30 -7.26 5.17 -0.18
C GLY A 30 -6.74 3.84 0.33
N MET A 31 -7.14 2.77 -0.36
CA MET A 31 -6.83 1.39 0.03
C MET A 31 -5.32 1.07 -0.01
N ASP A 32 -4.56 1.71 -0.89
CA ASP A 32 -3.13 1.43 -1.04
C ASP A 32 -2.31 1.79 0.22
N SER A 33 -2.79 2.76 1.04
CA SER A 33 -2.12 3.16 2.28
C SER A 33 -2.50 2.35 3.51
N ILE A 34 -3.48 1.44 3.43
CA ILE A 34 -3.90 0.57 4.54
C ILE A 34 -2.73 -0.20 5.19
N PRO A 35 -1.72 -0.66 4.46
CA PRO A 35 -0.54 -1.29 5.05
C PRO A 35 0.16 -0.47 6.14
N PHE A 36 0.04 0.85 6.13
CA PHE A 36 0.58 1.71 7.17
C PHE A 36 -0.31 1.83 8.42
N ALA A 37 -1.54 1.31 8.43
CA ALA A 37 -2.50 1.56 9.50
C ALA A 37 -1.97 1.21 10.90
N PHE A 38 -1.31 0.06 11.04
CA PHE A 38 -0.76 -0.35 12.34
C PHE A 38 0.51 0.42 12.70
N LEU A 39 1.39 0.72 11.73
CA LEU A 39 2.57 1.56 11.96
C LEU A 39 2.15 2.96 12.44
N TYR A 40 1.11 3.53 11.83
CA TYR A 40 0.52 4.79 12.27
C TYR A 40 -0.02 4.70 13.70
N SER A 41 -0.81 3.65 14.01
CA SER A 41 -1.41 3.48 15.33
C SER A 41 -0.35 3.35 16.43
N ASP A 42 0.69 2.54 16.17
CA ASP A 42 1.78 2.31 17.12
C ASP A 42 2.60 3.60 17.36
N ALA A 43 2.84 4.39 16.31
CA ALA A 43 3.53 5.68 16.44
C ALA A 43 2.72 6.69 17.27
N GLN A 44 1.39 6.76 17.05
CA GLN A 44 0.51 7.62 17.84
C GLN A 44 0.44 7.19 19.32
N GLU A 45 0.48 5.90 19.59
CA GLU A 45 0.52 5.38 20.95
C GLU A 45 1.85 5.73 21.65
N ASN A 46 2.97 5.58 20.94
CA ASN A 46 4.28 5.96 21.46
C ASN A 46 4.37 7.46 21.75
N GLN A 47 3.84 8.31 20.86
CA GLN A 47 3.80 9.75 21.07
C GLN A 47 3.03 10.13 22.34
N LYS A 48 1.87 9.51 22.60
CA LYS A 48 1.09 9.75 23.83
C LYS A 48 1.83 9.33 25.10
N LYS A 49 2.62 8.25 25.05
CA LYS A 49 3.45 7.82 26.18
C LYS A 49 4.58 8.82 26.46
N LEU A 50 5.13 9.45 25.42
CA LEU A 50 6.12 10.53 25.57
C LEU A 50 5.52 11.81 26.18
N GLU A 51 4.30 12.16 25.79
CA GLU A 51 3.62 13.37 26.27
C GLU A 51 3.08 13.22 27.71
N ASN A 52 2.78 11.98 28.17
CA ASN A 52 2.25 11.67 29.50
C ASN A 52 2.96 10.47 30.13
N PRO A 53 4.19 10.64 30.65
CA PRO A 53 4.96 9.54 31.24
C PRO A 53 4.31 8.92 32.50
N GLU A 54 3.49 9.64 33.25
CA GLU A 54 2.82 9.14 34.45
C GLU A 54 1.76 8.05 34.17
N VAL A 55 1.21 7.99 32.94
CA VAL A 55 0.23 6.96 32.54
C VAL A 55 0.92 5.64 32.19
N SER A 56 2.22 5.66 31.90
CA SER A 56 2.99 4.47 31.51
C SER A 56 3.33 3.56 32.71
N GLU A 57 3.42 4.08 33.93
CA GLU A 57 3.75 3.28 35.13
C GLU A 57 2.56 2.45 35.67
N LEU A 58 1.33 2.83 35.36
CA LEU A 58 0.13 2.13 35.84
C LEU A 58 -0.23 0.86 35.05
N SER A 59 0.38 0.59 33.92
CA SER A 59 0.09 -0.57 33.07
C SER A 59 1.02 -1.78 33.31
N TYR A 60 2.03 -1.67 34.16
CA TYR A 60 3.00 -2.75 34.44
C TYR A 60 2.76 -3.53 35.73
N VAL A 61 1.58 -3.39 36.38
CA VAL A 61 1.23 -4.20 37.55
C VAL A 61 0.33 -5.34 37.14
N SER A 62 0.85 -6.30 36.39
CA SER A 62 0.43 -7.72 36.40
C SER A 62 1.33 -8.50 35.41
N GLU A 63 2.36 -9.08 35.94
CA GLU A 63 2.93 -10.42 35.75
C GLU A 63 4.42 -10.40 36.09
N GLU A 64 4.69 -10.92 37.31
CA GLU A 64 6.04 -11.21 37.77
C GLU A 64 6.66 -12.33 36.88
N VAL A 65 7.68 -12.01 36.14
CA VAL A 65 8.79 -12.95 35.88
C VAL A 65 10.09 -12.16 35.99
N LYS A 66 10.81 -12.44 37.09
CA LYS A 66 12.19 -11.99 37.29
C LYS A 66 13.09 -12.70 36.30
N ASP A 67 13.69 -11.99 35.40
CA ASP A 67 15.01 -12.35 34.92
C ASP A 67 15.87 -11.09 34.77
N SER A 68 17.05 -11.17 35.41
CA SER A 68 17.98 -10.08 35.61
C SER A 68 18.87 -9.95 34.37
N SER A 69 18.61 -8.97 33.54
CA SER A 69 19.62 -8.36 32.67
C SER A 69 19.33 -6.86 32.58
N GLU A 70 20.34 -6.05 32.85
CA GLU A 70 20.32 -4.60 32.81
C GLU A 70 19.85 -4.12 31.45
N ASP A 71 18.56 -3.86 31.31
CA ASP A 71 17.99 -3.24 30.14
C ASP A 71 17.96 -1.72 30.40
N GLN A 72 18.89 -1.02 29.72
CA GLN A 72 18.90 0.43 29.67
C GLN A 72 17.52 0.85 29.17
N SER A 73 16.75 1.55 29.99
CA SER A 73 15.46 2.13 29.66
C SER A 73 15.62 3.04 28.43
N VAL A 74 15.43 2.46 27.25
CA VAL A 74 15.40 3.22 25.98
C VAL A 74 14.14 4.05 26.03
N GLN A 75 14.25 5.33 26.25
CA GLN A 75 13.12 6.25 26.15
C GLN A 75 12.47 6.09 24.78
N PRO A 76 11.13 6.04 24.70
CA PRO A 76 10.44 5.92 23.43
C PRO A 76 10.78 7.14 22.56
N GLU A 77 11.48 6.91 21.46
CA GLU A 77 11.82 7.97 20.48
C GLU A 77 10.69 8.07 19.46
N GLU A 78 10.34 9.29 19.09
CA GLU A 78 9.39 9.56 18.01
C GLU A 78 10.03 9.29 16.64
N LYS A 79 9.96 8.03 16.17
CA LYS A 79 10.61 7.56 14.94
C LYS A 79 9.94 8.06 13.66
N TYR A 80 8.63 8.25 13.68
CA TYR A 80 7.80 8.47 12.49
C TYR A 80 6.89 9.67 12.65
N SER A 81 6.71 10.43 11.55
CA SER A 81 5.63 11.41 11.41
C SER A 81 4.76 11.07 10.21
N PHE A 82 3.51 11.49 10.23
CA PHE A 82 2.56 11.16 9.17
C PHE A 82 1.86 12.42 8.67
N SER A 83 1.75 12.54 7.34
CA SER A 83 0.98 13.57 6.66
C SER A 83 0.01 12.93 5.68
N PHE A 84 -1.22 13.42 5.61
CA PHE A 84 -2.28 12.89 4.75
C PHE A 84 -2.44 13.73 3.49
N PHE A 85 -2.65 13.06 2.36
CA PHE A 85 -2.76 13.68 1.03
C PHE A 85 -4.01 13.17 0.31
N GLU A 86 -4.74 14.09 -0.34
CA GLU A 86 -5.90 13.74 -1.16
C GLU A 86 -5.51 13.28 -2.56
N THR A 87 -4.42 13.80 -3.10
CA THR A 87 -4.01 13.56 -4.48
C THR A 87 -2.57 13.09 -4.61
N PRO A 88 -2.27 12.22 -5.59
CA PRO A 88 -0.89 11.83 -5.88
C PRO A 88 0.01 13.03 -6.23
N LEU A 89 -0.52 14.05 -6.90
CA LEU A 89 0.27 15.21 -7.30
C LEU A 89 0.81 15.99 -6.10
N GLU A 90 -0.01 16.16 -5.08
CA GLU A 90 0.38 16.84 -3.84
C GLU A 90 1.45 16.04 -3.10
N LEU A 91 1.23 14.74 -2.90
CA LEU A 91 2.23 13.83 -2.31
C LEU A 91 3.55 13.89 -3.06
N PHE A 92 3.54 13.80 -4.41
CA PHE A 92 4.74 13.82 -5.24
C PHE A 92 5.53 15.13 -5.11
N SER A 93 4.80 16.26 -5.04
CA SER A 93 5.42 17.56 -4.81
C SER A 93 6.17 17.60 -3.48
N LYS A 94 5.56 17.07 -2.41
CA LYS A 94 6.17 17.03 -1.07
C LYS A 94 7.34 16.05 -0.97
N MET A 95 7.26 14.89 -1.63
CA MET A 95 8.39 13.94 -1.71
C MET A 95 9.58 14.56 -2.45
N LYS A 96 9.37 15.20 -3.60
CA LYS A 96 10.42 15.88 -4.36
C LYS A 96 11.06 17.04 -3.59
N ALA A 97 10.26 17.75 -2.79
CA ALA A 97 10.75 18.86 -1.96
C ALA A 97 11.42 18.42 -0.65
N GLY A 98 11.48 17.10 -0.35
CA GLY A 98 12.13 16.57 0.84
C GLY A 98 11.31 16.64 2.11
N TYR A 99 10.01 16.93 2.04
CA TYR A 99 9.13 16.95 3.20
C TYR A 99 8.55 15.57 3.55
N ILE A 100 8.52 14.66 2.61
CA ILE A 100 8.06 13.28 2.78
C ILE A 100 9.16 12.34 2.29
N ASP A 101 9.50 11.37 3.13
CA ASP A 101 10.59 10.43 2.90
C ASP A 101 10.10 9.10 2.33
N ALA A 102 8.89 8.65 2.70
CA ALA A 102 8.33 7.37 2.29
C ALA A 102 6.81 7.43 2.07
N SER A 103 6.30 6.62 1.17
CA SER A 103 4.85 6.41 0.97
C SER A 103 4.56 5.05 0.33
N ILE A 104 3.34 4.52 0.55
CA ILE A 104 2.82 3.38 -0.21
C ILE A 104 1.79 3.91 -1.20
N ILE A 105 2.04 3.65 -2.48
CA ILE A 105 1.23 4.13 -3.60
C ILE A 105 1.04 3.03 -4.64
N SER A 106 0.09 3.21 -5.57
CA SER A 106 -0.09 2.26 -6.67
C SER A 106 1.17 2.18 -7.54
N SER A 107 1.43 1.02 -8.14
CA SER A 107 2.56 0.81 -9.05
C SER A 107 2.57 1.82 -10.22
N GLU A 108 1.39 2.17 -10.74
CA GLU A 108 1.26 3.18 -11.80
C GLU A 108 1.67 4.60 -11.32
N SER A 109 1.28 4.94 -10.09
CA SER A 109 1.68 6.21 -9.48
C SER A 109 3.17 6.25 -9.18
N ALA A 110 3.73 5.13 -8.73
CA ALA A 110 5.15 4.98 -8.45
C ALA A 110 6.00 5.14 -9.72
N GLU A 111 5.60 4.49 -10.83
CA GLU A 111 6.28 4.66 -12.12
C GLU A 111 6.35 6.13 -12.56
N LYS A 112 5.23 6.85 -12.43
CA LYS A 112 5.16 8.28 -12.76
C LYS A 112 6.04 9.14 -11.85
N LEU A 113 6.05 8.82 -10.54
CA LEU A 113 6.86 9.54 -9.55
C LEU A 113 8.34 9.31 -9.78
N VAL A 114 8.78 8.06 -9.90
CA VAL A 114 10.20 7.70 -10.13
C VAL A 114 10.72 8.38 -11.39
N LYS A 115 10.01 8.27 -12.53
CA LYS A 115 10.38 8.94 -13.78
C LYS A 115 10.52 10.45 -13.65
N LYS A 116 9.67 11.10 -12.83
CA LYS A 116 9.67 12.56 -12.64
C LYS A 116 10.58 13.04 -11.51
N SER A 117 11.14 12.13 -10.73
CA SER A 117 11.97 12.46 -9.56
C SER A 117 13.44 12.66 -9.91
N ASN A 118 13.86 12.40 -11.15
CA ASN A 118 15.26 12.43 -11.57
C ASN A 118 16.18 11.58 -10.66
N GLY A 119 15.72 10.38 -10.28
CA GLY A 119 16.46 9.46 -9.43
C GLY A 119 16.40 9.77 -7.92
N GLN A 120 15.69 10.81 -7.49
CA GLN A 120 15.56 11.15 -6.07
C GLN A 120 14.65 10.20 -5.29
N VAL A 121 13.72 9.52 -5.97
CA VAL A 121 12.79 8.55 -5.39
C VAL A 121 12.96 7.21 -6.07
N CYS A 122 12.93 6.13 -5.29
CA CYS A 122 13.00 4.76 -5.80
C CYS A 122 11.90 3.90 -5.20
N VAL A 123 11.58 2.80 -5.87
CA VAL A 123 10.75 1.72 -5.32
C VAL A 123 11.64 0.79 -4.53
N CYS A 124 11.26 0.44 -3.30
CA CYS A 124 12.07 -0.43 -2.46
C CYS A 124 11.38 -1.72 -2.03
N ALA A 125 10.05 -1.79 -2.09
CA ALA A 125 9.32 -3.03 -1.79
C ALA A 125 7.97 -3.09 -2.51
N SER A 126 7.55 -4.32 -2.85
CA SER A 126 6.15 -4.63 -3.14
C SER A 126 5.39 -4.81 -1.84
N VAL A 127 4.17 -4.31 -1.76
CA VAL A 127 3.36 -4.32 -0.54
C VAL A 127 2.06 -5.10 -0.73
N THR A 128 1.43 -4.96 -1.91
CA THR A 128 0.27 -5.77 -2.31
C THR A 128 0.45 -6.24 -3.75
N SER A 129 -0.09 -7.41 -4.06
CA SER A 129 -0.21 -7.86 -5.45
C SER A 129 -1.59 -7.54 -6.01
N ILE A 130 -1.72 -7.64 -7.33
CA ILE A 130 -3.01 -7.45 -7.99
C ILE A 130 -4.06 -8.40 -7.44
N ASP A 131 -5.27 -7.90 -7.29
CA ASP A 131 -6.44 -8.63 -6.84
C ASP A 131 -7.61 -8.51 -7.84
N PHE A 132 -7.27 -8.24 -9.11
CA PHE A 132 -8.25 -8.04 -10.18
C PHE A 132 -9.06 -9.31 -10.44
N LYS A 133 -10.38 -9.16 -10.54
CA LYS A 133 -11.32 -10.23 -10.84
C LYS A 133 -12.25 -9.80 -11.96
N ILE A 134 -12.53 -10.69 -12.88
CA ILE A 134 -13.69 -10.54 -13.76
C ILE A 134 -14.90 -11.07 -13.01
N VAL A 135 -15.87 -10.21 -12.80
CA VAL A 135 -17.13 -10.50 -12.08
C VAL A 135 -18.27 -10.56 -13.07
N THR A 136 -19.18 -11.54 -12.88
CA THR A 136 -20.37 -11.75 -13.71
C THR A 136 -21.55 -12.26 -12.89
N ARG A 137 -22.75 -12.27 -13.49
CA ARG A 137 -23.95 -12.98 -13.01
C ARG A 137 -24.23 -14.27 -13.77
N ARG A 138 -23.51 -14.52 -14.87
CA ARG A 138 -23.69 -15.73 -15.67
C ARG A 138 -23.20 -16.96 -14.91
N LYS A 139 -23.91 -18.07 -15.03
CA LYS A 139 -23.56 -19.36 -14.39
C LYS A 139 -22.55 -20.13 -15.23
N GLY A 140 -21.95 -21.16 -14.63
CA GLY A 140 -20.97 -22.04 -15.30
C GLY A 140 -19.54 -21.57 -15.16
N ASN A 141 -18.59 -22.41 -15.54
CA ASN A 141 -17.17 -22.03 -15.61
C ASN A 141 -16.97 -21.14 -16.83
N ILE A 142 -16.25 -20.05 -16.65
CA ILE A 142 -15.99 -19.06 -17.69
C ILE A 142 -14.48 -18.94 -17.86
N SER A 143 -14.02 -19.22 -19.06
CA SER A 143 -12.64 -19.03 -19.54
C SER A 143 -12.52 -17.74 -20.34
N PHE A 144 -11.30 -17.39 -20.74
CA PHE A 144 -11.09 -16.25 -21.63
C PHE A 144 -11.79 -16.42 -23.00
N SER A 145 -11.86 -17.64 -23.51
CA SER A 145 -12.55 -17.93 -24.78
C SER A 145 -14.06 -17.69 -24.71
N ASP A 146 -14.68 -17.86 -23.55
CA ASP A 146 -16.10 -17.58 -23.34
C ASP A 146 -16.42 -16.09 -23.30
N LEU A 147 -15.40 -15.23 -23.24
CA LEU A 147 -15.57 -13.78 -23.34
C LEU A 147 -15.68 -13.28 -24.79
N ILE A 148 -15.35 -14.12 -25.80
CA ILE A 148 -15.47 -13.76 -27.22
C ILE A 148 -16.93 -13.38 -27.54
N GLY A 149 -17.12 -12.27 -28.26
CA GLY A 149 -18.44 -11.71 -28.56
C GLY A 149 -19.10 -10.98 -27.38
N ASN A 150 -18.38 -10.79 -26.27
CA ASN A 150 -18.89 -10.08 -25.11
C ASN A 150 -18.08 -8.81 -24.81
N LYS A 151 -18.74 -7.89 -24.07
CA LYS A 151 -18.09 -6.67 -23.55
C LYS A 151 -17.56 -6.90 -22.15
N VAL A 152 -16.30 -6.54 -21.91
CA VAL A 152 -15.70 -6.51 -20.57
C VAL A 152 -15.38 -5.06 -20.22
N TYR A 153 -15.99 -4.58 -19.15
CA TYR A 153 -15.84 -3.19 -18.71
C TYR A 153 -14.64 -3.08 -17.75
N VAL A 154 -13.75 -2.14 -17.97
CA VAL A 154 -12.54 -1.89 -17.17
C VAL A 154 -12.46 -0.42 -16.74
N ALA A 155 -11.79 -0.14 -15.61
CA ALA A 155 -11.60 1.23 -15.12
C ALA A 155 -10.24 1.78 -15.59
N GLY A 156 -10.27 2.74 -16.52
CA GLY A 156 -9.06 3.36 -17.07
C GLY A 156 -8.24 2.42 -17.96
N GLU A 157 -7.22 2.97 -18.59
CA GLU A 157 -6.25 2.25 -19.42
C GLU A 157 -4.96 1.88 -18.65
N GLY A 158 -5.08 1.71 -17.33
CA GLY A 158 -3.95 1.44 -16.46
C GLY A 158 -3.58 -0.04 -16.35
N LEU A 159 -3.04 -0.43 -15.17
CA LEU A 159 -2.50 -1.76 -14.93
C LEU A 159 -3.52 -2.88 -15.18
N ALA A 160 -4.77 -2.73 -14.71
CA ALA A 160 -5.81 -3.75 -14.89
C ALA A 160 -6.10 -4.00 -16.39
N HIS A 161 -6.25 -2.93 -17.17
CA HIS A 161 -6.45 -2.99 -18.61
C HIS A 161 -5.28 -3.66 -19.32
N SER A 162 -4.04 -3.25 -19.02
CA SER A 162 -2.82 -3.76 -19.64
C SER A 162 -2.61 -5.25 -19.36
N VAL A 163 -2.79 -5.68 -18.11
CA VAL A 163 -2.68 -7.09 -17.71
C VAL A 163 -3.76 -7.94 -18.38
N PHE A 164 -4.99 -7.45 -18.41
CA PHE A 164 -6.10 -8.16 -19.06
C PHE A 164 -5.83 -8.36 -20.56
N ARG A 165 -5.40 -7.33 -21.26
CA ARG A 165 -5.02 -7.43 -22.70
C ARG A 165 -3.89 -8.45 -22.91
N ALA A 166 -2.86 -8.43 -22.05
CA ALA A 166 -1.74 -9.38 -22.14
C ALA A 166 -2.22 -10.83 -21.95
N LEU A 167 -3.14 -11.07 -21.00
CA LEU A 167 -3.72 -12.39 -20.77
C LEU A 167 -4.62 -12.85 -21.92
N LEU A 168 -5.44 -11.96 -22.49
CA LEU A 168 -6.21 -12.27 -23.70
C LEU A 168 -5.29 -12.70 -24.83
N ALA A 169 -4.23 -11.91 -25.13
CA ALA A 169 -3.26 -12.23 -26.16
C ALA A 169 -2.58 -13.59 -25.92
N LYS A 170 -2.19 -13.90 -24.67
CA LYS A 170 -1.55 -15.18 -24.31
C LYS A 170 -2.48 -16.37 -24.45
N ASN A 171 -3.79 -16.15 -24.31
CA ASN A 171 -4.81 -17.17 -24.52
C ASN A 171 -5.37 -17.20 -25.96
N SER A 172 -4.72 -16.48 -26.90
CA SER A 172 -5.14 -16.37 -28.31
C SER A 172 -6.56 -15.85 -28.49
N VAL A 173 -7.00 -14.96 -27.61
CA VAL A 173 -8.31 -14.32 -27.63
C VAL A 173 -8.16 -12.91 -28.21
N PRO A 174 -8.74 -12.61 -29.37
CA PRO A 174 -8.63 -11.29 -30.00
C PRO A 174 -9.38 -10.22 -29.22
N VAL A 175 -8.87 -8.99 -29.27
CA VAL A 175 -9.52 -7.80 -28.72
C VAL A 175 -10.08 -7.01 -29.90
N GLU A 176 -11.37 -7.17 -30.14
CA GLU A 176 -12.08 -6.57 -31.28
C GLU A 176 -13.52 -6.25 -30.89
N GLU A 177 -14.12 -5.24 -31.54
CA GLU A 177 -15.54 -4.99 -31.42
C GLU A 177 -16.35 -6.05 -32.16
N GLY A 178 -17.53 -6.41 -31.62
CA GLY A 178 -18.46 -7.35 -32.23
C GLY A 178 -18.23 -8.81 -31.83
N SER A 179 -18.54 -9.76 -32.70
CA SER A 179 -18.57 -11.20 -32.39
C SER A 179 -17.23 -11.91 -32.54
N ALA A 180 -16.22 -11.27 -33.15
CA ALA A 180 -14.94 -11.91 -33.47
C ALA A 180 -13.94 -11.89 -32.29
N GLY A 181 -14.14 -11.04 -31.30
CA GLY A 181 -13.24 -10.89 -30.19
C GLY A 181 -13.92 -10.42 -28.91
N VAL A 182 -13.10 -9.99 -27.95
CA VAL A 182 -13.56 -9.36 -26.68
C VAL A 182 -13.53 -7.84 -26.88
N GLU A 183 -14.68 -7.19 -26.69
CA GLU A 183 -14.74 -5.73 -26.67
C GLU A 183 -14.39 -5.22 -25.27
N ILE A 184 -13.33 -4.43 -25.14
CA ILE A 184 -12.93 -3.81 -23.88
C ILE A 184 -13.54 -2.41 -23.80
N VAL A 185 -14.48 -2.21 -22.87
CA VAL A 185 -15.15 -0.92 -22.64
C VAL A 185 -14.48 -0.21 -21.46
N VAL A 186 -13.80 0.91 -21.73
CA VAL A 186 -13.11 1.69 -20.70
C VAL A 186 -14.08 2.66 -20.05
N LYS A 187 -14.16 2.62 -18.71
CA LYS A 187 -14.91 3.55 -17.86
C LYS A 187 -13.93 4.40 -17.04
N LYS A 188 -14.42 5.50 -16.49
CA LYS A 188 -13.57 6.47 -15.76
C LYS A 188 -13.09 5.96 -14.40
N SER A 189 -13.88 5.10 -13.73
CA SER A 189 -13.59 4.68 -12.36
C SER A 189 -14.17 3.31 -12.01
N GLN A 190 -13.67 2.69 -10.94
CA GLN A 190 -14.22 1.49 -10.34
C GLN A 190 -15.69 1.69 -9.87
N ALA A 191 -16.03 2.88 -9.37
CA ALA A 191 -17.38 3.21 -8.94
C ALA A 191 -18.38 3.17 -10.11
N GLU A 192 -17.93 3.62 -11.29
CA GLU A 192 -18.73 3.53 -12.52
C GLU A 192 -18.95 2.08 -12.94
N LEU A 193 -17.93 1.21 -12.84
CA LEU A 193 -18.06 -0.23 -13.08
C LEU A 193 -19.09 -0.90 -12.15
N VAL A 194 -19.06 -0.54 -10.86
CA VAL A 194 -20.06 -1.01 -9.89
C VAL A 194 -21.47 -0.61 -10.33
N THR A 195 -21.64 0.63 -10.76
CA THR A 195 -22.94 1.15 -11.23
C THR A 195 -23.42 0.40 -12.47
N GLU A 196 -22.58 0.25 -13.49
CA GLU A 196 -22.89 -0.48 -14.73
C GLU A 196 -23.27 -1.93 -14.45
N PHE A 197 -22.51 -2.59 -13.56
CA PHE A 197 -22.83 -3.96 -13.18
C PHE A 197 -24.18 -4.06 -12.46
N LEU A 198 -24.40 -3.24 -11.42
CA LEU A 198 -25.64 -3.30 -10.63
C LEU A 198 -26.89 -2.92 -11.44
N SER A 199 -26.76 -2.00 -12.39
CA SER A 199 -27.82 -1.62 -13.33
C SER A 199 -28.06 -2.64 -14.45
N LYS A 200 -27.30 -3.74 -14.49
CA LYS A 200 -27.34 -4.79 -15.51
C LYS A 200 -26.96 -4.33 -16.93
N ASN A 201 -26.28 -3.21 -17.05
CA ASN A 201 -25.75 -2.73 -18.33
C ASN A 201 -24.46 -3.46 -18.72
N ALA A 202 -23.73 -4.01 -17.73
CA ALA A 202 -22.53 -4.79 -17.92
C ALA A 202 -22.70 -6.23 -17.41
N ASP A 203 -22.42 -7.22 -18.26
CA ASP A 203 -22.40 -8.64 -17.89
C ASP A 203 -21.08 -9.03 -17.24
N TYR A 204 -19.98 -8.41 -17.67
CA TYR A 204 -18.62 -8.64 -17.19
C TYR A 204 -17.96 -7.33 -16.82
N VAL A 205 -17.45 -7.25 -15.60
CA VAL A 205 -16.66 -6.11 -15.11
C VAL A 205 -15.33 -6.61 -14.53
N LEU A 206 -14.24 -5.93 -14.87
CA LEU A 206 -12.93 -6.18 -14.30
C LEU A 206 -12.71 -5.23 -13.12
N VAL A 207 -12.80 -5.75 -11.92
CA VAL A 207 -12.75 -4.97 -10.68
C VAL A 207 -11.71 -5.50 -9.69
N SER A 208 -11.35 -4.64 -8.75
CA SER A 208 -10.52 -4.97 -7.58
C SER A 208 -11.21 -4.49 -6.30
N GLU A 209 -10.62 -4.76 -5.14
CA GLU A 209 -11.09 -4.18 -3.90
C GLU A 209 -10.91 -2.63 -3.89
N PRO A 210 -11.85 -1.85 -3.35
CA PRO A 210 -13.06 -2.26 -2.62
C PRO A 210 -14.32 -2.47 -3.49
N ALA A 211 -14.26 -2.25 -4.81
CA ALA A 211 -15.40 -2.36 -5.71
C ALA A 211 -15.95 -3.80 -5.77
N LEU A 212 -15.08 -4.81 -5.68
CA LEU A 212 -15.45 -6.21 -5.60
C LEU A 212 -16.37 -6.49 -4.40
N SER A 213 -15.96 -6.05 -3.21
CA SER A 213 -16.76 -6.16 -1.99
C SER A 213 -18.09 -5.41 -2.08
N ASP A 214 -18.10 -4.22 -2.71
CA ASP A 214 -19.35 -3.46 -2.90
C ASP A 214 -20.35 -4.20 -3.82
N ILE A 215 -19.87 -4.77 -4.92
CA ILE A 215 -20.70 -5.59 -5.82
C ILE A 215 -21.29 -6.78 -5.07
N PHE A 216 -20.48 -7.54 -4.32
CA PHE A 216 -20.96 -8.74 -3.61
C PHE A 216 -21.93 -8.41 -2.48
N ASN A 217 -21.78 -7.29 -1.82
CA ASN A 217 -22.71 -6.84 -0.79
C ASN A 217 -24.09 -6.44 -1.36
N ARG A 218 -24.14 -6.01 -2.63
CA ARG A 218 -25.35 -5.47 -3.27
C ARG A 218 -25.98 -6.40 -4.31
N SER A 219 -25.27 -7.43 -4.77
CA SER A 219 -25.73 -8.38 -5.78
C SER A 219 -25.49 -9.83 -5.36
N LYS A 220 -26.54 -10.50 -4.91
CA LYS A 220 -26.47 -11.91 -4.45
C LYS A 220 -26.07 -12.90 -5.56
N ASN A 221 -26.29 -12.54 -6.82
CA ASN A 221 -25.99 -13.40 -7.98
C ASN A 221 -24.61 -13.09 -8.61
N ALA A 222 -23.89 -12.10 -8.05
CA ALA A 222 -22.53 -11.80 -8.50
C ALA A 222 -21.57 -12.90 -8.08
N ARG A 223 -20.65 -13.25 -8.98
CA ARG A 223 -19.59 -14.21 -8.71
C ARG A 223 -18.32 -13.86 -9.48
N VAL A 224 -17.20 -14.34 -9.02
CA VAL A 224 -15.96 -14.30 -9.78
C VAL A 224 -16.06 -15.27 -10.95
N ALA A 225 -15.82 -14.77 -12.16
CA ALA A 225 -15.69 -15.57 -13.37
C ALA A 225 -14.22 -15.99 -13.56
N ILE A 226 -13.29 -15.02 -13.50
CA ILE A 226 -11.87 -15.23 -13.73
C ILE A 226 -11.08 -14.46 -12.66
N ASP A 227 -10.14 -15.13 -11.99
CA ASP A 227 -9.14 -14.51 -11.13
C ASP A 227 -7.92 -14.15 -11.98
N ILE A 228 -7.67 -12.86 -12.18
CA ILE A 228 -6.59 -12.37 -13.03
C ILE A 228 -5.20 -12.70 -12.46
N GLN A 229 -5.03 -12.68 -11.14
CA GLN A 229 -3.75 -13.06 -10.53
C GLN A 229 -3.43 -14.55 -10.74
N GLU A 230 -4.42 -15.43 -10.58
CA GLU A 230 -4.25 -16.88 -10.82
C GLU A 230 -3.92 -17.14 -12.29
N GLN A 231 -4.58 -16.47 -13.21
CA GLN A 231 -4.29 -16.58 -14.64
C GLN A 231 -2.92 -16.01 -15.00
N TYR A 232 -2.51 -14.92 -14.35
CA TYR A 232 -1.18 -14.36 -14.53
C TYR A 232 -0.09 -15.36 -14.08
N GLU A 233 -0.25 -15.98 -12.92
CA GLU A 233 0.68 -16.98 -12.42
C GLU A 233 0.72 -18.23 -13.32
N THR A 234 -0.43 -18.66 -13.85
CA THR A 234 -0.52 -19.78 -14.79
C THR A 234 0.27 -19.53 -16.07
N VAL A 235 0.18 -18.29 -16.60
CA VAL A 235 0.80 -17.92 -17.89
C VAL A 235 2.28 -17.57 -17.74
N PHE A 236 2.66 -16.84 -16.67
CA PHE A 236 3.99 -16.28 -16.50
C PHE A 236 4.87 -17.01 -15.47
N GLY A 237 4.32 -17.95 -14.78
CA GLY A 237 4.98 -18.82 -13.80
C GLY A 237 4.44 -18.68 -12.39
N TYR A 238 4.32 -19.82 -11.72
CA TYR A 238 3.84 -19.89 -10.33
C TYR A 238 4.68 -19.02 -9.40
N GLY A 239 4.01 -18.32 -8.48
CA GLY A 239 4.65 -17.45 -7.50
C GLY A 239 5.04 -16.06 -8.04
N LYS A 240 4.90 -15.80 -9.34
CA LYS A 240 5.08 -14.46 -9.92
C LYS A 240 3.89 -13.59 -9.59
N LYS A 241 4.08 -12.73 -8.59
CA LYS A 241 3.08 -11.76 -8.17
C LYS A 241 3.34 -10.41 -8.84
N LEU A 242 2.32 -9.87 -9.48
CA LEU A 242 2.41 -8.54 -10.06
C LEU A 242 2.08 -7.49 -8.97
N PRO A 243 3.01 -6.55 -8.66
CA PRO A 243 2.76 -5.54 -7.65
C PRO A 243 1.59 -4.63 -8.01
N ARG A 244 0.63 -4.46 -7.09
CA ARG A 244 -0.44 -3.47 -7.20
C ARG A 244 -0.05 -2.18 -6.50
N SER A 245 0.41 -2.27 -5.25
CA SER A 245 0.99 -1.14 -4.52
C SER A 245 2.40 -1.44 -4.05
N VAL A 246 3.21 -0.39 -4.02
CA VAL A 246 4.64 -0.45 -3.70
C VAL A 246 5.01 0.61 -2.68
N LEU A 247 6.02 0.31 -1.88
CA LEU A 247 6.68 1.28 -1.03
C LEU A 247 7.70 2.06 -1.86
N VAL A 248 7.50 3.36 -1.94
CA VAL A 248 8.45 4.31 -2.51
C VAL A 248 9.13 5.08 -1.40
N VAL A 249 10.42 5.33 -1.57
CA VAL A 249 11.22 6.09 -0.62
C VAL A 249 12.12 7.09 -1.33
N ARG A 250 12.51 8.14 -0.63
CA ARG A 250 13.59 8.99 -1.09
C ARG A 250 14.91 8.21 -1.04
N ARG A 251 15.73 8.38 -2.05
CA ARG A 251 17.00 7.66 -2.19
C ARG A 251 17.98 8.00 -1.08
N ASP A 252 18.00 9.24 -0.60
CA ASP A 252 18.84 9.68 0.52
C ASP A 252 18.48 8.99 1.85
N LEU A 253 17.20 8.64 2.10
CA LEU A 253 16.83 7.80 3.24
C LEU A 253 17.41 6.38 3.09
N ALA A 254 17.29 5.80 1.90
CA ALA A 254 17.74 4.42 1.67
C ALA A 254 19.27 4.27 1.71
N GLU A 255 20.01 5.24 1.21
CA GLU A 255 21.47 5.21 1.06
C GLU A 255 22.21 5.89 2.23
N GLY A 256 21.60 6.93 2.83
CA GLY A 256 22.25 7.74 3.87
C GLY A 256 22.30 7.07 5.25
N SER A 257 21.30 6.25 5.58
CA SER A 257 21.17 5.58 6.89
C SER A 257 20.75 4.12 6.74
N PRO A 258 21.59 3.21 6.23
CA PRO A 258 21.21 1.83 5.91
C PRO A 258 20.62 1.04 7.09
N LYS A 259 21.10 1.28 8.31
CA LYS A 259 20.57 0.61 9.53
C LYS A 259 19.16 1.09 9.84
N GLU A 260 18.92 2.39 9.80
CA GLU A 260 17.61 2.99 10.06
C GLU A 260 16.61 2.59 8.95
N PHE A 261 17.07 2.62 7.72
CA PHE A 261 16.26 2.16 6.58
C PHE A 261 15.86 0.68 6.71
N LYS A 262 16.78 -0.20 7.12
CA LYS A 262 16.46 -1.62 7.38
C LYS A 262 15.44 -1.77 8.51
N ASN A 263 15.55 -1.00 9.59
CA ASN A 263 14.58 -1.01 10.69
C ASN A 263 13.21 -0.50 10.21
N PHE A 264 13.19 0.58 9.43
CA PHE A 264 11.96 1.09 8.81
C PHE A 264 11.27 0.05 7.94
N LEU A 265 12.02 -0.66 7.07
CA LEU A 265 11.45 -1.73 6.25
C LEU A 265 10.85 -2.84 7.11
N ALA A 266 11.50 -3.24 8.20
CA ALA A 266 10.99 -4.25 9.13
C ALA A 266 9.69 -3.79 9.82
N ASP A 267 9.63 -2.53 10.26
CA ASP A 267 8.43 -1.95 10.89
C ASP A 267 7.25 -1.85 9.88
N VAL A 268 7.53 -1.50 8.63
CA VAL A 268 6.52 -1.53 7.54
C VAL A 268 6.06 -2.94 7.27
N GLU A 269 6.98 -3.91 7.12
CA GLU A 269 6.64 -5.31 6.91
C GLU A 269 5.74 -5.85 8.03
N PHE A 270 6.06 -5.55 9.27
CA PHE A 270 5.25 -5.94 10.43
C PHE A 270 3.85 -5.34 10.38
N SER A 271 3.73 -4.07 10.00
CA SER A 271 2.42 -3.41 9.81
C SER A 271 1.61 -4.06 8.69
N VAL A 272 2.23 -4.39 7.56
CA VAL A 272 1.62 -5.12 6.43
C VAL A 272 1.08 -6.48 6.89
N GLN A 273 1.90 -7.26 7.63
CA GLN A 273 1.50 -8.57 8.14
C GLN A 273 0.32 -8.46 9.14
N ARG A 274 0.34 -7.45 10.00
CA ARG A 274 -0.78 -7.17 10.93
C ARG A 274 -2.05 -6.80 10.18
N ALA A 275 -1.98 -5.97 9.14
CA ALA A 275 -3.14 -5.60 8.32
C ALA A 275 -3.76 -6.83 7.64
N SER A 276 -2.93 -7.73 7.13
CA SER A 276 -3.38 -9.00 6.55
C SER A 276 -4.06 -9.92 7.58
N ARG A 277 -3.48 -10.06 8.76
CA ARG A 277 -4.00 -10.95 9.82
C ARG A 277 -5.19 -10.37 10.59
N LYS A 278 -5.29 -9.03 10.68
CA LYS A 278 -6.30 -8.30 11.48
C LYS A 278 -7.02 -7.26 10.62
N PRO A 279 -7.73 -7.64 9.54
CA PRO A 279 -8.34 -6.68 8.61
C PRO A 279 -9.38 -5.77 9.27
N ARG A 280 -10.13 -6.27 10.28
CA ARG A 280 -11.07 -5.44 11.06
C ARG A 280 -10.35 -4.38 11.88
N GLY A 281 -9.19 -4.73 12.45
CA GLY A 281 -8.35 -3.79 13.19
C GLY A 281 -7.80 -2.68 12.26
N ALA A 282 -7.22 -3.06 11.12
CA ALA A 282 -6.75 -2.11 10.12
C ALA A 282 -7.86 -1.18 9.63
N ALA A 283 -9.07 -1.73 9.34
CA ALA A 283 -10.24 -0.94 8.96
C ALA A 283 -10.67 0.05 10.05
N GLY A 284 -10.63 -0.37 11.31
CA GLY A 284 -10.97 0.49 12.45
C GLY A 284 -10.00 1.65 12.61
N ILE A 285 -8.68 1.39 12.52
CA ILE A 285 -7.64 2.41 12.56
C ILE A 285 -7.81 3.38 11.39
N ALA A 286 -7.93 2.86 10.18
CA ALA A 286 -8.03 3.66 8.97
C ALA A 286 -9.28 4.57 8.95
N ALA A 287 -10.44 4.04 9.36
CA ALA A 287 -11.68 4.81 9.42
C ALA A 287 -11.68 5.90 10.52
N LYS A 288 -10.98 5.65 11.64
CA LYS A 288 -10.84 6.61 12.74
C LYS A 288 -9.89 7.76 12.39
N ASN A 289 -8.90 7.51 11.55
CA ASN A 289 -7.78 8.41 11.28
C ASN A 289 -7.73 8.92 9.83
N ASP A 290 -8.89 8.96 9.17
CA ASP A 290 -9.07 9.60 7.85
C ASP A 290 -8.15 9.07 6.73
N PHE A 291 -7.96 7.76 6.67
CA PHE A 291 -7.25 7.13 5.54
C PHE A 291 -8.04 7.14 4.22
N GLY A 292 -9.18 7.85 4.17
CA GLY A 292 -10.01 7.96 2.97
C GLY A 292 -10.77 6.67 2.62
N VAL A 293 -11.02 5.78 3.59
CA VAL A 293 -11.72 4.51 3.38
C VAL A 293 -13.04 4.47 4.13
N ASN A 294 -14.06 3.89 3.48
CA ASN A 294 -15.38 3.74 4.07
C ASN A 294 -15.38 2.58 5.08
N LYS A 295 -15.75 2.86 6.35
CA LYS A 295 -15.77 1.87 7.44
C LYS A 295 -16.59 0.62 7.11
N ARG A 296 -17.71 0.76 6.38
CA ARG A 296 -18.65 -0.34 6.10
C ARG A 296 -18.07 -1.40 5.16
N ILE A 297 -17.24 -0.99 4.20
CA ILE A 297 -16.69 -1.86 3.15
C ILE A 297 -15.26 -2.28 3.49
N SER A 298 -14.54 -1.48 4.28
CA SER A 298 -13.09 -1.58 4.46
C SER A 298 -12.62 -2.94 5.00
N ALA A 299 -13.28 -3.51 6.00
CA ALA A 299 -12.81 -4.77 6.61
C ALA A 299 -12.87 -5.95 5.63
N GLN A 300 -13.94 -6.03 4.83
CA GLN A 300 -14.09 -7.07 3.80
C GLN A 300 -13.10 -6.84 2.66
N ALA A 301 -12.99 -5.61 2.19
CA ALA A 301 -12.04 -5.23 1.14
C ALA A 301 -10.57 -5.46 1.56
N ILE A 302 -10.23 -5.14 2.80
CA ILE A 302 -8.90 -5.40 3.35
C ILE A 302 -8.63 -6.91 3.43
N ALA A 303 -9.63 -7.73 3.85
CA ALA A 303 -9.50 -9.19 3.87
C ALA A 303 -9.33 -9.78 2.46
N GLY A 304 -9.93 -9.17 1.43
CA GLY A 304 -9.80 -9.56 0.03
C GLY A 304 -8.50 -9.11 -0.62
N THR A 305 -7.82 -8.11 -0.05
CA THR A 305 -6.55 -7.59 -0.58
C THR A 305 -5.41 -8.61 -0.43
N LYS A 306 -4.63 -8.81 -1.47
CA LYS A 306 -3.48 -9.71 -1.49
C LYS A 306 -2.25 -9.02 -0.93
N PHE A 307 -2.12 -8.97 0.41
CA PHE A 307 -0.93 -8.43 1.06
C PHE A 307 0.28 -9.34 0.83
N ASN A 308 1.39 -8.72 0.45
CA ASN A 308 2.69 -9.38 0.32
C ASN A 308 3.77 -8.32 0.52
N PHE A 309 4.79 -8.63 1.29
CA PHE A 309 5.92 -7.74 1.45
C PHE A 309 7.18 -8.44 0.99
N TYR A 310 7.84 -7.89 -0.02
CA TYR A 310 9.16 -8.30 -0.44
C TYR A 310 9.95 -7.10 -0.94
N THR A 311 11.19 -7.01 -0.52
CA THR A 311 12.11 -5.95 -0.93
C THR A 311 12.51 -6.10 -2.39
N MET A 312 12.73 -4.97 -3.05
CA MET A 312 13.15 -4.89 -4.44
C MET A 312 14.50 -4.16 -4.51
N PRO A 313 15.34 -4.42 -5.53
CA PRO A 313 16.53 -3.62 -5.77
C PRO A 313 16.15 -2.13 -5.90
N LEU A 314 17.03 -1.26 -5.43
CA LEU A 314 16.85 0.21 -5.51
C LEU A 314 17.32 0.70 -6.89
N ASP A 315 16.60 0.37 -7.95
CA ASP A 315 16.90 0.77 -9.32
C ASP A 315 16.41 2.18 -9.66
#